data_56588bfa0f125e26065c71c87ccd4c49
#
_entry.id   56588bfa0f125e26065c71c87ccd4c49
#
_cell.length_a   1.000
_cell.length_b   1.000
_cell.length_c   1.000
_cell.angle_alpha   90.00
_cell.angle_beta   90.00
_cell.angle_gamma   90.00
#
_symmetry.space_group_name_H-M   'P 1'
#
loop_
_entity.id
_entity.type
_entity.pdbx_description
1 polymer ?
#
loop_
_entity_poly.entity_id
_entity_poly.type
_entity_poly.pdbx_seq_one_letter_code
_entity_poly.pdbx_strand_id
1 'polypeptide(L)'
;QIKNLIQKFKSTTERANRINFDCLEVHMAHGYLLHQFFSPISNRRNDEYGGNLVNRMRLLKEIAKEIRKVWPRNKILGARITGTDHVKNGLSIKDAILLAKELKKIGFDYISVSSGGILPLTKMQQYEGFRVKMAKKIKNASKIITTTSGMITDHNISKNIIKNKKIDFITIARIIIKNPRWILQFAKKNKVSNYIPKQYKRII
;
A
#
# COMPACT_ATOMS: atom_id res chain seq x y z
N GLN A 1 3.75 2.18 -26.91
CA GLN A 1 2.99 2.84 -25.83
C GLN A 1 3.47 2.41 -24.43
N ILE A 2 3.58 1.10 -24.13
CA ILE A 2 4.02 0.60 -22.80
C ILE A 2 5.42 1.09 -22.45
N LYS A 3 6.41 0.99 -23.35
CA LYS A 3 7.77 1.51 -23.11
C LYS A 3 7.78 2.99 -22.73
N ASN A 4 6.97 3.80 -23.43
CA ASN A 4 6.84 5.23 -23.09
C ASN A 4 6.20 5.45 -21.72
N LEU A 5 5.21 4.64 -21.35
CA LEU A 5 4.59 4.68 -20.03
C LEU A 5 5.64 4.39 -18.92
N ILE A 6 6.46 3.37 -19.09
CA ILE A 6 7.54 3.03 -18.14
C ILE A 6 8.50 4.22 -17.97
N GLN A 7 8.89 4.88 -19.08
CA GLN A 7 9.76 6.05 -19.03
C GLN A 7 9.09 7.25 -18.32
N LYS A 8 7.77 7.42 -18.44
CA LYS A 8 7.03 8.45 -17.70
C LYS A 8 7.06 8.21 -16.18
N PHE A 9 6.94 6.97 -15.72
CA PHE A 9 7.10 6.65 -14.30
C PHE A 9 8.52 6.95 -13.82
N LYS A 10 9.55 6.56 -14.59
CA LYS A 10 10.94 6.87 -14.31
C LYS A 10 11.17 8.37 -14.19
N SER A 11 10.80 9.15 -15.20
CA SER A 11 11.02 10.60 -15.20
C SER A 11 10.23 11.33 -14.09
N THR A 12 9.05 10.82 -13.73
CA THR A 12 8.29 11.32 -12.58
C THR A 12 9.04 11.07 -11.27
N THR A 13 9.66 9.90 -11.13
CA THR A 13 10.48 9.55 -9.96
C THR A 13 11.72 10.46 -9.88
N GLU A 14 12.38 10.73 -11.00
CA GLU A 14 13.52 11.66 -11.06
C GLU A 14 13.12 13.08 -10.62
N ARG A 15 11.94 13.56 -11.06
CA ARG A 15 11.39 14.85 -10.61
C ARG A 15 11.13 14.86 -9.10
N ALA A 16 10.49 13.81 -8.57
CA ALA A 16 10.23 13.69 -7.13
C ALA A 16 11.53 13.70 -6.32
N ASN A 17 12.57 13.01 -6.81
CA ASN A 17 13.88 13.02 -6.16
C ASN A 17 14.54 14.41 -6.19
N ARG A 18 14.43 15.12 -7.31
CA ARG A 18 15.02 16.46 -7.50
C ARG A 18 14.42 17.50 -6.54
N ILE A 19 13.13 17.42 -6.25
CA ILE A 19 12.46 18.28 -5.27
C ILE A 19 12.49 17.71 -3.84
N ASN A 20 13.36 16.71 -3.64
CA ASN A 20 13.77 16.15 -2.35
C ASN A 20 12.66 15.55 -1.49
N PHE A 21 11.73 14.79 -2.08
CA PHE A 21 10.84 13.93 -1.30
C PHE A 21 11.63 12.85 -0.56
N ASP A 22 11.23 12.55 0.67
CA ASP A 22 11.84 11.51 1.52
C ASP A 22 11.29 10.11 1.23
N CYS A 23 10.05 10.02 0.74
CA CYS A 23 9.35 8.78 0.47
C CYS A 23 8.56 8.85 -0.83
N LEU A 24 8.55 7.77 -1.58
CA LEU A 24 7.74 7.58 -2.78
C LEU A 24 6.88 6.32 -2.63
N GLU A 25 5.57 6.44 -2.89
CA GLU A 25 4.66 5.30 -2.95
C GLU A 25 4.08 5.14 -4.36
N VAL A 26 4.33 3.99 -4.99
CA VAL A 26 3.79 3.67 -6.31
C VAL A 26 2.36 3.15 -6.18
N HIS A 27 1.41 3.80 -6.83
CA HIS A 27 0.01 3.42 -6.76
C HIS A 27 -0.32 2.27 -7.72
N MET A 28 -0.52 1.06 -7.17
CA MET A 28 -0.84 -0.17 -7.91
C MET A 28 -2.20 -0.76 -7.45
N ALA A 29 -3.18 0.09 -7.14
CA ALA A 29 -4.45 -0.32 -6.53
C ALA A 29 -5.66 0.44 -7.09
N HIS A 30 -6.86 0.13 -6.57
CA HIS A 30 -8.11 0.88 -6.69
C HIS A 30 -8.65 1.04 -8.12
N GLY A 31 -8.39 0.08 -9.03
CA GLY A 31 -8.89 0.14 -10.41
C GLY A 31 -8.11 1.10 -11.31
N TYR A 32 -7.02 1.72 -10.82
CA TYR A 32 -6.18 2.56 -11.66
C TYR A 32 -5.20 1.73 -12.49
N LEU A 33 -4.49 2.37 -13.39
CA LEU A 33 -3.73 1.76 -14.47
C LEU A 33 -2.96 0.48 -14.10
N LEU A 34 -2.12 0.50 -13.06
CA LEU A 34 -1.32 -0.66 -12.69
C LEU A 34 -2.18 -1.80 -12.13
N HIS A 35 -3.25 -1.46 -11.38
CA HIS A 35 -4.21 -2.46 -10.96
C HIS A 35 -4.98 -3.05 -12.14
N GLN A 36 -5.32 -2.25 -13.16
CA GLN A 36 -5.99 -2.74 -14.37
C GLN A 36 -5.14 -3.75 -15.14
N PHE A 37 -3.82 -3.57 -15.20
CA PHE A 37 -2.91 -4.57 -15.78
C PHE A 37 -2.80 -5.82 -14.91
N PHE A 38 -2.87 -5.69 -13.60
CA PHE A 38 -2.72 -6.79 -12.66
C PHE A 38 -3.96 -7.66 -12.54
N SER A 39 -5.17 -7.05 -12.49
CA SER A 39 -6.43 -7.77 -12.31
C SER A 39 -6.84 -8.52 -13.57
N PRO A 40 -7.21 -9.83 -13.45
CA PRO A 40 -7.76 -10.58 -14.59
C PRO A 40 -9.15 -10.09 -15.01
N ILE A 41 -9.85 -9.32 -14.18
CA ILE A 41 -11.16 -8.73 -14.53
C ILE A 41 -11.03 -7.69 -15.63
N SER A 42 -10.04 -6.82 -15.54
CA SER A 42 -9.81 -5.71 -16.48
C SER A 42 -8.79 -6.05 -17.57
N ASN A 43 -7.79 -6.86 -17.25
CA ASN A 43 -6.75 -7.22 -18.21
C ASN A 43 -7.21 -8.35 -19.14
N ARG A 44 -7.68 -7.99 -20.33
CA ARG A 44 -8.12 -8.90 -21.39
C ARG A 44 -7.08 -9.06 -22.52
N ARG A 45 -5.83 -8.67 -22.27
CA ARG A 45 -4.74 -8.72 -23.26
C ARG A 45 -4.33 -10.17 -23.54
N ASN A 46 -3.93 -10.44 -24.79
CA ASN A 46 -3.43 -11.72 -25.28
C ASN A 46 -1.93 -11.69 -25.57
N ASP A 47 -1.24 -10.57 -25.22
CA ASP A 47 0.20 -10.40 -25.38
C ASP A 47 0.96 -10.71 -24.07
N GLU A 48 2.26 -10.43 -24.07
CA GLU A 48 3.16 -10.64 -22.94
C GLU A 48 2.78 -9.89 -21.65
N TYR A 49 1.81 -8.97 -21.69
CA TYR A 49 1.29 -8.22 -20.54
C TYR A 49 -0.07 -8.72 -20.04
N GLY A 50 -0.63 -9.80 -20.64
CA GLY A 50 -1.93 -10.33 -20.30
C GLY A 50 -1.96 -11.87 -20.12
N GLY A 51 -3.14 -12.43 -19.88
CA GLY A 51 -3.34 -13.86 -19.66
C GLY A 51 -2.92 -14.30 -18.25
N ASN A 52 -1.83 -15.02 -18.12
CA ASN A 52 -1.38 -15.60 -16.85
C ASN A 52 -0.86 -14.53 -15.86
N LEU A 53 -0.73 -14.88 -14.59
CA LEU A 53 -0.33 -13.98 -13.52
C LEU A 53 1.05 -13.36 -13.76
N VAL A 54 2.01 -14.11 -14.29
CA VAL A 54 3.38 -13.62 -14.55
C VAL A 54 3.35 -12.47 -15.54
N ASN A 55 2.58 -12.63 -16.62
CA ASN A 55 2.39 -11.60 -17.65
C ASN A 55 1.65 -10.39 -17.09
N ARG A 56 0.57 -10.58 -16.33
CA ARG A 56 -0.16 -9.47 -15.71
C ARG A 56 0.67 -8.67 -14.70
N MET A 57 1.67 -9.29 -14.06
CA MET A 57 2.63 -8.60 -13.19
C MET A 57 3.78 -7.92 -13.95
N ARG A 58 3.97 -8.19 -15.23
CA ARG A 58 5.14 -7.74 -16.02
C ARG A 58 5.28 -6.22 -15.99
N LEU A 59 4.24 -5.48 -16.36
CA LEU A 59 4.28 -4.03 -16.38
C LEU A 59 4.61 -3.45 -14.99
N LEU A 60 4.00 -3.97 -13.93
CA LEU A 60 4.22 -3.51 -12.56
C LEU A 60 5.69 -3.70 -12.17
N LYS A 61 6.28 -4.85 -12.53
CA LYS A 61 7.68 -5.18 -12.23
C LYS A 61 8.65 -4.33 -13.05
N GLU A 62 8.38 -4.09 -14.32
CA GLU A 62 9.21 -3.25 -15.19
C GLU A 62 9.23 -1.81 -14.68
N ILE A 63 8.07 -1.23 -14.36
CA ILE A 63 7.97 0.10 -13.74
C ILE A 63 8.71 0.13 -12.41
N ALA A 64 8.49 -0.87 -11.54
CA ALA A 64 9.16 -0.94 -10.25
C ALA A 64 10.68 -0.96 -10.36
N LYS A 65 11.22 -1.72 -11.33
CA LYS A 65 12.67 -1.77 -11.62
C LYS A 65 13.20 -0.42 -12.09
N GLU A 66 12.52 0.25 -13.02
CA GLU A 66 12.97 1.56 -13.51
C GLU A 66 12.88 2.65 -12.42
N ILE A 67 11.85 2.63 -11.60
CA ILE A 67 11.75 3.51 -10.42
C ILE A 67 12.93 3.25 -9.47
N ARG A 68 13.23 1.98 -9.14
CA ARG A 68 14.30 1.65 -8.21
C ARG A 68 15.69 2.02 -8.71
N LYS A 69 15.92 2.09 -10.02
CA LYS A 69 17.19 2.54 -10.60
C LYS A 69 17.48 4.01 -10.30
N VAL A 70 16.47 4.87 -10.25
CA VAL A 70 16.62 6.33 -10.14
C VAL A 70 16.22 6.88 -8.77
N TRP A 71 15.49 6.10 -7.96
CA TRP A 71 15.16 6.48 -6.59
C TRP A 71 16.30 6.09 -5.63
N PRO A 72 16.87 7.03 -4.85
CA PRO A 72 18.01 6.75 -3.97
C PRO A 72 17.73 5.64 -2.95
N ARG A 73 18.74 4.81 -2.67
CA ARG A 73 18.63 3.68 -1.72
C ARG A 73 18.42 4.12 -0.27
N ASN A 74 18.84 5.30 0.09
CA ASN A 74 18.64 5.90 1.42
C ASN A 74 17.29 6.59 1.59
N LYS A 75 16.44 6.61 0.55
CA LYS A 75 15.07 7.13 0.59
C LYS A 75 14.05 5.99 0.53
N ILE A 76 12.96 6.14 1.25
CA ILE A 76 11.92 5.12 1.38
C ILE A 76 11.14 4.95 0.07
N LEU A 77 10.98 3.70 -0.38
CA LEU A 77 10.19 3.34 -1.55
C LEU A 77 9.12 2.32 -1.18
N GLY A 78 7.85 2.68 -1.36
CA GLY A 78 6.71 1.80 -1.12
C GLY A 78 5.84 1.58 -2.34
N ALA A 79 4.92 0.65 -2.22
CA ALA A 79 3.85 0.46 -3.20
C ALA A 79 2.50 0.23 -2.50
N ARG A 80 1.46 0.86 -3.02
CA ARG A 80 0.10 0.57 -2.62
C ARG A 80 -0.51 -0.45 -3.57
N ILE A 81 -0.88 -1.62 -3.03
CA ILE A 81 -1.38 -2.73 -3.83
C ILE A 81 -2.80 -3.13 -3.42
N THR A 82 -3.56 -3.71 -4.34
CA THR A 82 -4.82 -4.38 -4.05
C THR A 82 -4.56 -5.81 -3.60
N GLY A 83 -4.99 -6.17 -2.39
CA GLY A 83 -4.83 -7.51 -1.84
C GLY A 83 -5.87 -8.52 -2.36
N THR A 84 -7.05 -8.06 -2.78
CA THR A 84 -8.09 -8.84 -3.45
C THR A 84 -9.11 -7.92 -4.11
N ASP A 85 -9.70 -8.36 -5.22
CA ASP A 85 -10.78 -7.63 -5.90
C ASP A 85 -12.15 -7.84 -5.24
N HIS A 86 -12.28 -8.81 -4.34
CA HIS A 86 -13.54 -9.23 -3.72
C HIS A 86 -14.62 -9.70 -4.72
N VAL A 87 -14.20 -10.20 -5.86
CA VAL A 87 -15.09 -10.74 -6.89
C VAL A 87 -14.58 -12.09 -7.38
N LYS A 88 -15.50 -12.94 -7.85
CA LYS A 88 -15.17 -14.24 -8.46
C LYS A 88 -14.24 -14.02 -9.66
N ASN A 89 -13.22 -14.84 -9.80
CA ASN A 89 -12.20 -14.75 -10.85
C ASN A 89 -11.39 -13.43 -10.87
N GLY A 90 -11.46 -12.62 -9.82
CA GLY A 90 -10.62 -11.45 -9.64
C GLY A 90 -9.29 -11.77 -8.96
N LEU A 91 -8.52 -10.74 -8.66
CA LEU A 91 -7.29 -10.87 -7.88
C LEU A 91 -7.52 -11.55 -6.55
N SER A 92 -6.71 -12.54 -6.26
CA SER A 92 -6.69 -13.25 -5.00
C SER A 92 -5.57 -12.74 -4.08
N ILE A 93 -5.68 -13.06 -2.80
CA ILE A 93 -4.61 -12.81 -1.83
C ILE A 93 -3.28 -13.49 -2.21
N LYS A 94 -3.34 -14.64 -2.90
CA LYS A 94 -2.15 -15.36 -3.37
C LYS A 94 -1.40 -14.52 -4.43
N ASP A 95 -2.13 -13.91 -5.34
CA ASP A 95 -1.55 -13.03 -6.37
C ASP A 95 -0.88 -11.81 -5.75
N ALA A 96 -1.54 -11.16 -4.78
CA ALA A 96 -0.99 -10.04 -4.04
C ALA A 96 0.28 -10.40 -3.24
N ILE A 97 0.34 -11.60 -2.67
CA ILE A 97 1.54 -12.12 -1.98
C ILE A 97 2.70 -12.28 -2.97
N LEU A 98 2.44 -12.81 -4.16
CA LEU A 98 3.48 -12.96 -5.18
C LEU A 98 4.00 -11.61 -5.65
N LEU A 99 3.11 -10.63 -5.91
CA LEU A 99 3.52 -9.28 -6.24
C LEU A 99 4.35 -8.64 -5.12
N ALA A 100 3.92 -8.76 -3.86
CA ALA A 100 4.66 -8.21 -2.71
C ALA A 100 6.07 -8.82 -2.57
N LYS A 101 6.21 -10.13 -2.81
CA LYS A 101 7.53 -10.81 -2.84
C LYS A 101 8.43 -10.27 -3.96
N GLU A 102 7.88 -10.07 -5.16
CA GLU A 102 8.65 -9.52 -6.29
C GLU A 102 9.06 -8.07 -6.04
N LEU A 103 8.16 -7.24 -5.50
CA LEU A 103 8.51 -5.86 -5.13
C LEU A 103 9.60 -5.79 -4.07
N LYS A 104 9.56 -6.67 -3.05
CA LYS A 104 10.64 -6.80 -2.08
C LYS A 104 11.98 -7.14 -2.73
N LYS A 105 12.01 -8.11 -3.65
CA LYS A 105 13.23 -8.48 -4.40
C LYS A 105 13.79 -7.32 -5.22
N ILE A 106 12.92 -6.47 -5.78
CA ILE A 106 13.32 -5.28 -6.54
C ILE A 106 13.90 -4.18 -5.62
N GLY A 107 13.61 -4.25 -4.31
CA GLY A 107 14.12 -3.32 -3.31
C GLY A 107 13.09 -2.27 -2.87
N PHE A 108 11.81 -2.63 -2.84
CA PHE A 108 10.79 -1.85 -2.15
C PHE A 108 10.87 -2.11 -0.65
N ASP A 109 10.69 -1.05 0.14
CA ASP A 109 10.84 -1.09 1.59
C ASP A 109 9.53 -1.50 2.28
N TYR A 110 8.37 -1.08 1.74
CA TYR A 110 7.07 -1.40 2.32
C TYR A 110 5.96 -1.58 1.30
N ILE A 111 4.89 -2.23 1.75
CA ILE A 111 3.63 -2.39 1.01
C ILE A 111 2.47 -1.81 1.82
N SER A 112 1.68 -0.94 1.17
CA SER A 112 0.40 -0.43 1.66
C SER A 112 -0.73 -1.29 1.08
N VAL A 113 -1.36 -2.11 1.92
CA VAL A 113 -2.39 -3.06 1.47
C VAL A 113 -3.77 -2.42 1.47
N SER A 114 -4.39 -2.38 0.31
CA SER A 114 -5.80 -2.01 0.10
C SER A 114 -6.59 -3.17 -0.49
N SER A 115 -7.84 -2.97 -0.89
CA SER A 115 -8.68 -4.00 -1.51
C SER A 115 -9.80 -3.40 -2.35
N GLY A 116 -10.26 -4.15 -3.37
CA GLY A 116 -11.34 -3.74 -4.26
C GLY A 116 -10.99 -2.60 -5.21
N GLY A 117 -12.00 -1.99 -5.78
CA GLY A 117 -11.89 -0.81 -6.65
C GLY A 117 -11.76 -1.12 -8.13
N ILE A 118 -11.74 -2.39 -8.54
CA ILE A 118 -11.74 -2.75 -9.97
C ILE A 118 -13.15 -2.68 -10.58
N LEU A 119 -14.16 -2.94 -9.76
CA LEU A 119 -15.56 -2.78 -10.12
C LEU A 119 -16.22 -1.73 -9.22
N PRO A 120 -17.15 -0.91 -9.75
CA PRO A 120 -17.74 0.21 -8.99
C PRO A 120 -18.64 -0.23 -7.83
N LEU A 121 -19.27 -1.39 -7.90
CA LEU A 121 -20.24 -1.87 -6.92
C LEU A 121 -19.81 -3.19 -6.25
N THR A 122 -18.55 -3.31 -5.88
CA THR A 122 -18.11 -4.50 -5.14
C THR A 122 -18.74 -4.48 -3.74
N LYS A 123 -19.65 -5.41 -3.46
CA LYS A 123 -20.23 -5.63 -2.14
C LYS A 123 -19.15 -6.12 -1.18
N MET A 124 -18.46 -5.19 -0.55
CA MET A 124 -17.44 -5.47 0.44
C MET A 124 -17.98 -5.12 1.82
N GLN A 125 -18.06 -6.10 2.70
CA GLN A 125 -18.44 -5.85 4.08
C GLN A 125 -17.34 -5.03 4.76
N GLN A 126 -17.67 -3.81 5.17
CA GLN A 126 -16.75 -2.89 5.83
C GLN A 126 -17.04 -2.86 7.32
N TYR A 127 -16.05 -3.20 8.10
CA TYR A 127 -16.02 -3.09 9.56
C TYR A 127 -14.65 -2.57 10.00
N GLU A 128 -14.51 -2.20 11.23
CA GLU A 128 -13.26 -1.64 11.74
C GLU A 128 -12.09 -2.64 11.62
N GLY A 129 -11.05 -2.24 10.91
CA GLY A 129 -9.88 -3.10 10.67
C GLY A 129 -10.08 -4.22 9.64
N PHE A 130 -11.12 -4.19 8.79
CA PHE A 130 -11.47 -5.26 7.86
C PHE A 130 -10.32 -5.73 6.93
N ARG A 131 -9.34 -4.87 6.66
CA ARG A 131 -8.16 -5.24 5.83
C ARG A 131 -6.99 -5.85 6.64
N VAL A 132 -7.00 -5.76 7.96
CA VAL A 132 -5.88 -6.16 8.81
C VAL A 132 -5.54 -7.65 8.65
N LYS A 133 -6.55 -8.53 8.61
CA LYS A 133 -6.35 -9.98 8.41
C LYS A 133 -5.65 -10.28 7.08
N MET A 134 -6.05 -9.60 6.02
CA MET A 134 -5.45 -9.73 4.69
C MET A 134 -4.00 -9.21 4.67
N ALA A 135 -3.78 -7.99 5.19
CA ALA A 135 -2.45 -7.39 5.29
C ALA A 135 -1.49 -8.26 6.10
N LYS A 136 -1.95 -8.86 7.21
CA LYS A 136 -1.17 -9.82 8.01
C LYS A 136 -0.74 -11.04 7.19
N LYS A 137 -1.63 -11.59 6.36
CA LYS A 137 -1.27 -12.72 5.48
C LYS A 137 -0.19 -12.34 4.47
N ILE A 138 -0.31 -11.17 3.84
CA ILE A 138 0.70 -10.65 2.92
C ILE A 138 2.03 -10.41 3.62
N LYS A 139 2.04 -9.75 4.78
CA LYS A 139 3.23 -9.52 5.61
C LYS A 139 3.94 -10.83 5.93
N ASN A 140 3.21 -11.80 6.47
CA ASN A 140 3.80 -13.08 6.92
C ASN A 140 4.42 -13.87 5.77
N ALA A 141 3.82 -13.81 4.57
CA ALA A 141 4.30 -14.55 3.41
C ALA A 141 5.42 -13.84 2.64
N SER A 142 5.41 -12.52 2.58
CA SER A 142 6.39 -11.72 1.83
C SER A 142 7.56 -11.24 2.70
N LYS A 143 7.33 -11.15 4.03
CA LYS A 143 8.32 -10.59 4.98
C LYS A 143 8.76 -9.16 4.61
N ILE A 144 7.89 -8.39 3.99
CA ILE A 144 8.07 -6.97 3.72
C ILE A 144 7.31 -6.15 4.77
N ILE A 145 7.82 -4.98 5.12
CA ILE A 145 7.10 -4.04 5.99
C ILE A 145 5.72 -3.77 5.39
N THR A 146 4.69 -3.84 6.20
CA THR A 146 3.32 -3.77 5.70
C THR A 146 2.48 -2.80 6.52
N THR A 147 1.79 -1.92 5.81
CA THR A 147 0.77 -1.04 6.37
C THR A 147 -0.60 -1.33 5.75
N THR A 148 -1.67 -0.98 6.44
CA THR A 148 -3.03 -1.00 5.89
C THR A 148 -3.92 0.05 6.53
N SER A 149 -4.95 0.43 5.79
CA SER A 149 -6.09 1.18 6.28
C SER A 149 -7.31 0.26 6.37
N GLY A 150 -8.42 0.74 6.92
CA GLY A 150 -9.67 -0.01 6.92
C GLY A 150 -10.56 0.37 8.09
N MET A 151 -11.07 1.62 8.08
CA MET A 151 -11.95 2.16 9.13
C MET A 151 -11.35 2.05 10.56
N ILE A 152 -10.03 2.10 10.68
CA ILE A 152 -9.35 2.05 11.98
C ILE A 152 -9.53 3.42 12.64
N THR A 153 -10.43 3.49 13.63
CA THR A 153 -10.83 4.73 14.31
C THR A 153 -10.66 4.65 15.81
N ASP A 154 -10.74 3.46 16.39
CA ASP A 154 -10.60 3.23 17.83
C ASP A 154 -9.14 3.06 18.25
N HIS A 155 -8.76 3.71 19.37
CA HIS A 155 -7.41 3.66 19.90
C HIS A 155 -7.00 2.26 20.42
N ASN A 156 -7.92 1.50 21.03
CA ASN A 156 -7.60 0.18 21.59
C ASN A 156 -7.41 -0.83 20.46
N ILE A 157 -8.25 -0.76 19.41
CA ILE A 157 -8.11 -1.58 18.20
C ILE A 157 -6.77 -1.29 17.52
N SER A 158 -6.42 -0.01 17.35
CA SER A 158 -5.13 0.44 16.81
C SER A 158 -3.95 -0.12 17.61
N LYS A 159 -4.01 0.03 18.95
CA LYS A 159 -3.00 -0.52 19.87
C LYS A 159 -2.85 -2.03 19.75
N ASN A 160 -3.97 -2.76 19.72
CA ASN A 160 -3.97 -4.23 19.59
C ASN A 160 -3.41 -4.71 18.25
N ILE A 161 -3.68 -4.01 17.16
CA ILE A 161 -3.13 -4.34 15.84
C ILE A 161 -1.60 -4.27 15.87
N ILE A 162 -1.04 -3.18 16.42
CA ILE A 162 0.41 -2.95 16.47
C ILE A 162 1.08 -3.85 17.51
N LYS A 163 0.54 -3.87 18.75
CA LYS A 163 1.10 -4.69 19.86
C LYS A 163 1.21 -6.17 19.48
N ASN A 164 0.21 -6.71 18.81
CA ASN A 164 0.19 -8.10 18.38
C ASN A 164 0.95 -8.34 17.05
N LYS A 165 1.72 -7.36 16.58
CA LYS A 165 2.54 -7.43 15.35
C LYS A 165 1.75 -7.94 14.12
N LYS A 166 0.43 -7.65 14.08
CA LYS A 166 -0.42 -8.06 12.96
C LYS A 166 0.03 -7.42 11.65
N ILE A 167 0.38 -6.15 11.72
CA ILE A 167 1.02 -5.35 10.67
C ILE A 167 2.05 -4.42 11.32
N ASP A 168 2.87 -3.73 10.53
CA ASP A 168 3.94 -2.87 11.07
C ASP A 168 3.44 -1.45 11.34
N PHE A 169 2.56 -0.93 10.44
CA PHE A 169 1.97 0.40 10.56
C PHE A 169 0.48 0.37 10.23
N ILE A 170 -0.28 1.28 10.81
CA ILE A 170 -1.66 1.57 10.41
C ILE A 170 -1.72 2.88 9.65
N THR A 171 -2.57 2.93 8.63
CA THR A 171 -2.84 4.14 7.85
C THR A 171 -4.24 4.64 8.20
N ILE A 172 -4.32 5.88 8.66
CA ILE A 172 -5.58 6.54 9.01
C ILE A 172 -5.76 7.78 8.14
N ALA A 173 -7.00 8.07 7.72
CA ALA A 173 -7.31 9.23 6.90
C ALA A 173 -8.53 9.99 7.45
N ARG A 174 -9.75 9.51 7.22
CA ARG A 174 -10.99 10.20 7.60
C ARG A 174 -11.08 10.53 9.08
N ILE A 175 -10.54 9.70 9.95
CA ILE A 175 -10.53 9.98 11.40
C ILE A 175 -9.68 11.22 11.74
N ILE A 176 -8.59 11.47 11.04
CA ILE A 176 -7.77 12.69 11.26
C ILE A 176 -8.51 13.95 10.80
N ILE A 177 -9.30 13.86 9.72
CA ILE A 177 -10.14 14.97 9.27
C ILE A 177 -11.23 15.26 10.32
N LYS A 178 -11.87 14.20 10.86
CA LYS A 178 -12.89 14.31 11.91
C LYS A 178 -12.31 14.77 13.25
N ASN A 179 -11.12 14.29 13.60
CA ASN A 179 -10.42 14.60 14.85
C ASN A 179 -8.92 14.78 14.59
N PRO A 180 -8.46 15.99 14.26
CA PRO A 180 -7.04 16.28 14.00
C PRO A 180 -6.11 15.96 15.19
N ARG A 181 -6.66 15.90 16.41
CA ARG A 181 -5.91 15.57 17.64
C ARG A 181 -5.90 14.07 17.97
N TRP A 182 -6.42 13.22 17.09
CA TRP A 182 -6.56 11.77 17.34
C TRP A 182 -5.23 11.12 17.75
N ILE A 183 -4.13 11.44 17.07
CA ILE A 183 -2.79 10.92 17.40
C ILE A 183 -2.32 11.40 18.79
N LEU A 184 -2.53 12.67 19.11
CA LEU A 184 -2.15 13.21 20.43
C LEU A 184 -2.96 12.56 21.54
N GLN A 185 -4.25 12.34 21.33
CA GLN A 185 -5.12 11.61 22.29
C GLN A 185 -4.68 10.15 22.45
N PHE A 186 -4.30 9.50 21.34
CA PHE A 186 -3.73 8.15 21.38
C PHE A 186 -2.42 8.13 22.19
N ALA A 187 -1.51 9.05 21.95
CA ALA A 187 -0.24 9.18 22.67
C ALA A 187 -0.47 9.40 24.18
N LYS A 188 -1.35 10.33 24.54
CA LYS A 188 -1.74 10.60 25.93
C LYS A 188 -2.29 9.34 26.61
N LYS A 189 -3.28 8.68 26.01
CA LYS A 189 -3.91 7.45 26.53
C LYS A 189 -2.91 6.31 26.75
N ASN A 190 -1.85 6.27 25.94
CA ASN A 190 -0.82 5.23 26.02
C ASN A 190 0.47 5.68 26.72
N LYS A 191 0.47 6.85 27.37
CA LYS A 191 1.62 7.44 28.08
C LYS A 191 2.89 7.56 27.19
N VAL A 192 2.70 7.88 25.90
CA VAL A 192 3.78 8.09 24.92
C VAL A 192 3.99 9.58 24.77
N SER A 193 5.08 10.13 25.30
CA SER A 193 5.37 11.57 25.31
C SER A 193 6.39 12.02 24.23
N ASN A 194 7.18 11.09 23.71
CA ASN A 194 8.32 11.39 22.84
C ASN A 194 7.97 12.06 21.50
N TYR A 195 6.73 11.84 21.02
CA TYR A 195 6.24 12.38 19.74
C TYR A 195 5.42 13.66 19.88
N ILE A 196 5.29 14.18 21.10
CA ILE A 196 4.52 15.38 21.35
C ILE A 196 5.46 16.56 21.17
N PRO A 197 5.18 17.50 20.24
CA PRO A 197 5.98 18.70 20.09
C PRO A 197 6.07 19.46 21.42
N LYS A 198 7.25 19.99 21.74
CA LYS A 198 7.51 20.67 23.03
C LYS A 198 6.46 21.73 23.38
N GLN A 199 5.95 22.41 22.33
CA GLN A 199 4.93 23.45 22.45
C GLN A 199 3.60 22.93 23.01
N TYR A 200 3.27 21.66 22.75
CA TYR A 200 2.01 21.03 23.18
C TYR A 200 2.13 20.22 24.49
N LYS A 201 3.34 20.07 25.04
CA LYS A 201 3.53 19.28 26.27
C LYS A 201 2.75 19.85 27.48
N ARG A 202 2.42 21.14 27.48
CA ARG A 202 1.67 21.77 28.58
C ARG A 202 0.19 21.46 28.60
N ILE A 203 -0.37 20.90 27.52
CA ILE A 203 -1.82 20.65 27.36
C ILE A 203 -2.20 19.17 27.32
N ILE A 204 -1.25 18.27 27.62
CA ILE A 204 -1.46 16.82 27.60
C ILE A 204 -1.36 16.21 28.96
#